data_f1e007e0ae39af7eb398713be5d74032
#
_entry.id   f1e007e0ae39af7eb398713be5d74032
#
_cell.length_a   1.000
_cell.length_b   1.000
_cell.length_c   1.000
_cell.angle_alpha   90.00
_cell.angle_beta   90.00
_cell.angle_gamma   90.00
#
_symmetry.space_group_name_H-M   'P 1'
#
loop_
_entity.id
_entity.type
_entity.pdbx_description
1 polymer ?
#
loop_
_entity_poly.entity_id
_entity_poly.type
_entity_poly.pdbx_seq_one_letter_code
_entity_poly.pdbx_strand_id
1 'polypeptide(L)'
;MPDGSAKLKSFFSNNLFLGSFENMIDIPKKKLPEICFIGRSNTGKSSIINAITKNKNLAKTSKTPGCTKSVNIFEINNKINIADLPGYGYAKTSKIIREKLTDMIESYLCSRLNITRTFVLIDCKIGIKDSDIDIFDLIFSINNNFCVVLTKIDKCSENFIINQEKSIRSLMSNYKKNFDQIFLTSSKKNKGILDLQKIIYKLSTKNEI
;
A
#
# COMPACT_ATOMS: atom_id res chain seq x y z
N MET A 1 3.55 12.57 -29.79
CA MET A 1 4.04 12.49 -28.39
C MET A 1 4.00 11.03 -27.99
N PRO A 2 5.02 10.49 -27.29
CA PRO A 2 4.96 9.10 -26.86
C PRO A 2 3.74 8.91 -25.97
N ASP A 3 2.96 7.88 -26.24
CA ASP A 3 1.73 7.50 -25.54
C ASP A 3 2.03 7.43 -24.03
N GLY A 4 1.25 8.13 -23.20
CA GLY A 4 1.43 8.17 -21.74
C GLY A 4 1.49 6.79 -21.10
N SER A 5 0.92 5.77 -21.76
CA SER A 5 1.00 4.36 -21.39
C SER A 5 2.41 3.78 -21.55
N ALA A 6 3.13 4.14 -22.62
CA ALA A 6 4.52 3.69 -22.86
C ALA A 6 5.48 4.29 -21.82
N LYS A 7 5.31 5.57 -21.48
CA LYS A 7 6.10 6.27 -20.44
C LYS A 7 5.91 5.63 -19.07
N LEU A 8 4.67 5.35 -18.66
CA LEU A 8 4.38 4.65 -17.40
C LEU A 8 4.96 3.24 -17.39
N LYS A 9 4.85 2.50 -18.51
CA LYS A 9 5.40 1.16 -18.63
C LYS A 9 6.91 1.15 -18.42
N SER A 10 7.64 2.06 -19.06
CA SER A 10 9.09 2.21 -18.88
C SER A 10 9.44 2.61 -17.46
N PHE A 11 8.71 3.56 -16.85
CA PHE A 11 8.95 4.02 -15.48
C PHE A 11 8.91 2.88 -14.47
N PHE A 12 7.88 2.02 -14.52
CA PHE A 12 7.71 0.93 -13.54
C PHE A 12 8.52 -0.32 -13.85
N SER A 13 9.04 -0.50 -15.06
CA SER A 13 9.90 -1.65 -15.39
C SER A 13 11.31 -1.53 -14.80
N ASN A 14 11.79 -0.32 -14.52
CA ASN A 14 13.04 -0.08 -13.81
C ASN A 14 12.77 -0.09 -12.30
N ASN A 15 12.89 -1.27 -11.68
CA ASN A 15 12.64 -1.48 -10.25
C ASN A 15 13.75 -2.29 -9.60
N LEU A 16 14.12 -1.92 -8.39
CA LEU A 16 15.18 -2.55 -7.60
C LEU A 16 14.66 -2.87 -6.19
N PHE A 17 14.87 -4.09 -5.72
CA PHE A 17 14.67 -4.44 -4.33
C PHE A 17 15.89 -3.97 -3.51
N LEU A 18 15.67 -3.03 -2.57
CA LEU A 18 16.74 -2.49 -1.74
C LEU A 18 17.03 -3.35 -0.51
N GLY A 19 16.02 -4.06 0.02
CA GLY A 19 16.18 -4.94 1.16
C GLY A 19 14.92 -5.16 1.97
N SER A 20 15.06 -6.07 2.95
CA SER A 20 14.07 -6.40 3.98
C SER A 20 14.64 -5.98 5.34
N PHE A 21 13.95 -5.11 6.06
CA PHE A 21 14.46 -4.47 7.27
C PHE A 21 13.57 -4.78 8.46
N GLU A 22 14.13 -5.37 9.51
CA GLU A 22 13.44 -5.61 10.77
C GLU A 22 13.60 -4.42 11.73
N ASN A 23 14.67 -3.64 11.59
CA ASN A 23 14.92 -2.45 12.40
C ASN A 23 14.84 -1.18 11.53
N MET A 24 14.24 -0.13 12.06
CA MET A 24 14.07 1.15 11.35
C MET A 24 15.39 1.83 11.02
N ILE A 25 16.41 1.64 11.87
CA ILE A 25 17.73 2.26 11.72
C ILE A 25 18.48 1.75 10.48
N ASP A 26 18.21 0.52 10.06
CA ASP A 26 18.87 -0.13 8.93
C ASP A 26 18.29 0.28 7.58
N ILE A 27 17.13 0.95 7.59
CA ILE A 27 16.47 1.39 6.36
C ILE A 27 17.24 2.56 5.74
N PRO A 28 17.61 2.48 4.45
CA PRO A 28 18.33 3.54 3.77
C PRO A 28 17.66 4.92 3.91
N LYS A 29 18.42 5.93 4.34
CA LYS A 29 17.96 7.32 4.48
C LYS A 29 18.05 8.08 3.14
N LYS A 30 17.50 7.50 2.07
CA LYS A 30 17.42 8.19 0.78
C LYS A 30 16.35 9.28 0.84
N LYS A 31 16.64 10.45 0.24
CA LYS A 31 15.71 11.59 0.17
C LYS A 31 14.61 11.43 -0.90
N LEU A 32 14.45 10.26 -1.50
CA LEU A 32 13.39 10.03 -2.48
C LEU A 32 12.02 10.09 -1.81
N PRO A 33 11.00 10.61 -2.50
CA PRO A 33 9.63 10.46 -2.03
C PRO A 33 9.32 8.98 -1.83
N GLU A 34 8.51 8.69 -0.83
CA GLU A 34 8.18 7.33 -0.45
C GLU A 34 6.68 7.14 -0.36
N ILE A 35 6.19 6.00 -0.81
CA ILE A 35 4.82 5.56 -0.61
C ILE A 35 4.81 4.25 0.16
N CYS A 36 3.81 4.07 1.02
CA CYS A 36 3.64 2.87 1.82
C CYS A 36 2.44 2.06 1.35
N PHE A 37 2.60 0.75 1.27
CA PHE A 37 1.51 -0.20 1.14
C PHE A 37 1.32 -0.93 2.46
N ILE A 38 0.12 -0.84 3.02
CA ILE A 38 -0.26 -1.46 4.28
C ILE A 38 -1.63 -2.13 4.13
N GLY A 39 -1.89 -3.17 4.89
CA GLY A 39 -3.18 -3.87 4.88
C GLY A 39 -3.13 -5.12 5.72
N ARG A 40 -4.29 -5.68 6.03
CA ARG A 40 -4.37 -6.95 6.74
C ARG A 40 -3.64 -8.05 5.97
N SER A 41 -3.16 -9.06 6.71
CA SER A 41 -2.57 -10.25 6.09
C SER A 41 -3.51 -10.82 5.01
N ASN A 42 -2.94 -11.19 3.86
CA ASN A 42 -3.66 -11.75 2.71
C ASN A 42 -4.62 -10.78 1.99
N THR A 43 -4.56 -9.48 2.19
CA THR A 43 -5.31 -8.49 1.37
C THR A 43 -4.84 -8.43 -0.08
N GLY A 44 -3.67 -8.99 -0.40
CA GLY A 44 -3.11 -8.99 -1.75
C GLY A 44 -2.05 -7.91 -2.00
N LYS A 45 -1.45 -7.38 -0.94
CA LYS A 45 -0.45 -6.30 -0.96
C LYS A 45 0.71 -6.59 -1.93
N SER A 46 1.45 -7.68 -1.73
CA SER A 46 2.56 -8.08 -2.63
C SER A 46 2.09 -8.34 -4.08
N SER A 47 0.86 -8.84 -4.27
CA SER A 47 0.29 -9.03 -5.61
C SER A 47 0.00 -7.70 -6.33
N ILE A 48 -0.44 -6.67 -5.59
CA ILE A 48 -0.65 -5.32 -6.12
C ILE A 48 0.70 -4.69 -6.47
N ILE A 49 1.72 -4.78 -5.59
CA ILE A 49 3.07 -4.27 -5.84
C ILE A 49 3.65 -4.91 -7.11
N ASN A 50 3.56 -6.24 -7.24
CA ASN A 50 4.03 -6.95 -8.42
C ASN A 50 3.28 -6.54 -9.70
N ALA A 51 1.96 -6.29 -9.60
CA ALA A 51 1.17 -5.82 -10.74
C ALA A 51 1.56 -4.40 -11.16
N ILE A 52 1.77 -3.49 -10.21
CA ILE A 52 2.21 -2.10 -10.46
C ILE A 52 3.58 -2.10 -11.14
N THR A 53 4.53 -2.88 -10.64
CA THR A 53 5.92 -2.92 -11.13
C THR A 53 6.10 -3.81 -12.35
N LYS A 54 5.05 -4.56 -12.76
CA LYS A 54 5.11 -5.56 -13.83
C LYS A 54 6.20 -6.61 -13.62
N ASN A 55 6.60 -6.83 -12.38
CA ASN A 55 7.59 -7.81 -11.97
C ASN A 55 6.95 -8.80 -10.99
N LYS A 56 6.64 -10.01 -11.47
CA LYS A 56 5.91 -11.03 -10.70
C LYS A 56 6.65 -11.52 -9.46
N ASN A 57 7.96 -11.31 -9.40
CA ASN A 57 8.84 -11.83 -8.36
C ASN A 57 9.47 -10.73 -7.48
N LEU A 58 9.11 -9.45 -7.69
CA LEU A 58 9.69 -8.35 -6.93
C LEU A 58 9.32 -8.43 -5.45
N ALA A 59 8.03 -8.48 -5.15
CA ALA A 59 7.52 -8.71 -3.80
C ALA A 59 7.16 -10.19 -3.63
N LYS A 60 7.74 -10.85 -2.61
CA LYS A 60 7.43 -12.26 -2.30
C LYS A 60 5.96 -12.40 -1.95
N THR A 61 5.23 -13.20 -2.71
CA THR A 61 3.84 -13.55 -2.40
C THR A 61 3.82 -14.84 -1.60
N SER A 62 3.19 -14.84 -0.43
CA SER A 62 2.98 -16.05 0.36
C SER A 62 1.50 -16.29 0.59
N LYS A 63 1.10 -17.56 0.53
CA LYS A 63 -0.23 -18.00 0.97
C LYS A 63 -0.30 -18.14 2.49
N THR A 64 0.85 -18.27 3.16
CA THR A 64 0.93 -18.36 4.61
C THR A 64 0.86 -16.98 5.22
N PRO A 65 -0.14 -16.69 6.05
CA PRO A 65 -0.26 -15.40 6.72
C PRO A 65 0.90 -15.16 7.69
N GLY A 66 1.32 -13.88 7.84
CA GLY A 66 2.40 -13.51 8.77
C GLY A 66 3.82 -13.74 8.25
N CYS A 67 4.01 -13.99 6.94
CA CYS A 67 5.33 -14.15 6.36
C CYS A 67 6.15 -12.86 6.31
N THR A 68 5.52 -11.71 6.20
CA THR A 68 6.23 -10.43 6.18
C THR A 68 6.36 -9.92 7.61
N LYS A 69 7.53 -10.12 8.22
CA LYS A 69 7.89 -9.64 9.56
C LYS A 69 8.82 -8.43 9.52
N SER A 70 9.02 -7.87 8.35
CA SER A 70 9.98 -6.81 8.04
C SER A 70 9.35 -5.81 7.07
N VAL A 71 9.92 -4.64 6.97
CA VAL A 71 9.61 -3.65 5.94
C VAL A 71 10.44 -3.98 4.71
N ASN A 72 9.78 -4.18 3.56
CA ASN A 72 10.48 -4.37 2.30
C ASN A 72 10.47 -3.06 1.51
N ILE A 73 11.65 -2.62 1.05
CA ILE A 73 11.78 -1.39 0.28
C ILE A 73 12.15 -1.71 -1.16
N PHE A 74 11.40 -1.11 -2.08
CA PHE A 74 11.65 -1.17 -3.51
C PHE A 74 11.85 0.23 -4.06
N GLU A 75 12.89 0.43 -4.85
CA GLU A 75 13.14 1.69 -5.56
C GLU A 75 12.60 1.58 -6.99
N ILE A 76 11.86 2.58 -7.44
CA ILE A 76 11.29 2.65 -8.78
C ILE A 76 11.93 3.81 -9.53
N ASN A 77 12.62 3.47 -10.62
CA ASN A 77 13.24 4.41 -11.58
C ASN A 77 14.14 5.49 -10.93
N ASN A 78 14.76 5.21 -9.79
CA ASN A 78 15.53 6.16 -8.97
C ASN A 78 14.74 7.44 -8.62
N LYS A 79 13.41 7.39 -8.58
CA LYS A 79 12.54 8.55 -8.37
C LYS A 79 11.61 8.43 -7.16
N ILE A 80 11.24 7.22 -6.77
CA ILE A 80 10.32 6.98 -5.65
C ILE A 80 10.59 5.61 -5.02
N ASN A 81 10.42 5.54 -3.70
CA ASN A 81 10.44 4.28 -2.98
C ASN A 81 9.02 3.76 -2.73
N ILE A 82 8.86 2.44 -2.81
CA ILE A 82 7.69 1.70 -2.35
C ILE A 82 8.08 0.92 -1.11
N ALA A 83 7.40 1.16 0.00
CA ALA A 83 7.51 0.39 1.23
C ALA A 83 6.35 -0.61 1.35
N ASP A 84 6.68 -1.89 1.43
CA ASP A 84 5.76 -2.99 1.72
C ASP A 84 5.81 -3.28 3.21
N LEU A 85 4.85 -2.74 3.97
CA LEU A 85 4.80 -2.88 5.42
C LEU A 85 4.25 -4.25 5.83
N PRO A 86 4.58 -4.76 7.04
CA PRO A 86 3.98 -5.99 7.55
C PRO A 86 2.46 -5.96 7.51
N GLY A 87 1.86 -7.12 7.27
CA GLY A 87 0.39 -7.25 7.37
C GLY A 87 -0.06 -7.33 8.83
N TYR A 88 -1.08 -6.56 9.18
CA TYR A 88 -1.70 -6.59 10.52
C TYR A 88 -2.93 -7.52 10.59
N GLY A 89 -3.58 -7.61 11.76
CA GLY A 89 -4.89 -8.25 11.93
C GLY A 89 -4.89 -9.77 11.77
N TYR A 90 -3.76 -10.45 11.94
CA TYR A 90 -3.69 -11.90 11.86
C TYR A 90 -3.99 -12.57 13.20
N ALA A 91 -5.18 -13.19 13.30
CA ALA A 91 -5.69 -13.79 14.54
C ALA A 91 -4.90 -15.01 15.05
N LYS A 92 -4.19 -15.72 14.15
CA LYS A 92 -3.45 -16.95 14.50
C LYS A 92 -2.01 -16.72 14.96
N THR A 93 -1.53 -15.47 15.01
CA THR A 93 -0.24 -15.14 15.62
C THR A 93 -0.37 -14.89 17.12
N SER A 94 0.69 -15.15 17.88
CA SER A 94 0.72 -14.82 19.30
C SER A 94 0.52 -13.30 19.51
N LYS A 95 -0.01 -12.91 20.67
CA LYS A 95 -0.20 -11.50 21.06
C LYS A 95 1.11 -10.71 20.91
N ILE A 96 2.22 -11.28 21.37
CA ILE A 96 3.56 -10.67 21.31
C ILE A 96 3.97 -10.33 19.87
N ILE A 97 3.76 -11.26 18.92
CA ILE A 97 4.11 -11.00 17.51
C ILE A 97 3.21 -9.92 16.92
N ARG A 98 1.91 -9.87 17.27
CA ARG A 98 1.01 -8.80 16.80
C ARG A 98 1.43 -7.44 17.30
N GLU A 99 1.74 -7.32 18.59
CA GLU A 99 2.25 -6.08 19.19
C GLU A 99 3.52 -5.62 18.48
N LYS A 100 4.52 -6.50 18.34
CA LYS A 100 5.77 -6.19 17.60
C LYS A 100 5.54 -5.69 16.17
N LEU A 101 4.58 -6.27 15.43
CA LEU A 101 4.26 -5.83 14.07
C LEU A 101 3.54 -4.47 14.07
N THR A 102 2.66 -4.22 15.03
CA THR A 102 1.98 -2.93 15.20
C THR A 102 2.99 -1.84 15.52
N ASP A 103 3.88 -2.08 16.49
CA ASP A 103 4.95 -1.14 16.88
C ASP A 103 5.88 -0.82 15.69
N MET A 104 6.20 -1.82 14.87
CA MET A 104 7.00 -1.63 13.66
C MET A 104 6.28 -0.73 12.65
N ILE A 105 4.98 -0.94 12.42
CA ILE A 105 4.16 -0.12 11.51
C ILE A 105 4.10 1.31 12.02
N GLU A 106 3.78 1.50 13.30
CA GLU A 106 3.69 2.81 13.93
C GLU A 106 5.03 3.55 13.87
N SER A 107 6.11 2.90 14.32
CA SER A 107 7.47 3.46 14.25
C SER A 107 7.86 3.86 12.83
N TYR A 108 7.50 3.04 11.83
CA TYR A 108 7.78 3.36 10.42
C TYR A 108 7.01 4.60 9.98
N LEU A 109 5.71 4.62 10.17
CA LEU A 109 4.85 5.72 9.72
C LEU A 109 5.19 7.04 10.42
N CYS A 110 5.56 7.00 11.71
CA CYS A 110 5.92 8.19 12.49
C CYS A 110 7.32 8.73 12.19
N SER A 111 8.29 7.86 11.89
CA SER A 111 9.70 8.27 11.74
C SER A 111 10.09 8.67 10.31
N ARG A 112 9.35 8.24 9.30
CA ARG A 112 9.69 8.46 7.88
C ARG A 112 9.06 9.74 7.34
N LEU A 113 9.79 10.84 7.37
CA LEU A 113 9.32 12.16 6.94
C LEU A 113 9.11 12.30 5.42
N ASN A 114 9.65 11.39 4.63
CA ASN A 114 9.55 11.39 3.16
C ASN A 114 8.33 10.59 2.64
N ILE A 115 7.47 10.07 3.52
CA ILE A 115 6.23 9.42 3.11
C ILE A 115 5.28 10.47 2.51
N THR A 116 4.97 10.31 1.23
CA THR A 116 4.05 11.20 0.51
C THR A 116 2.63 10.67 0.48
N ARG A 117 2.46 9.35 0.59
CA ARG A 117 1.15 8.69 0.56
C ARG A 117 1.18 7.29 1.15
N THR A 118 0.17 6.97 1.95
CA THR A 118 -0.09 5.61 2.42
C THR A 118 -1.26 5.00 1.66
N PHE A 119 -1.09 3.81 1.11
CA PHE A 119 -2.12 3.02 0.44
C PHE A 119 -2.58 1.91 1.38
N VAL A 120 -3.81 2.02 1.90
CA VAL A 120 -4.41 1.04 2.81
C VAL A 120 -5.25 0.04 2.02
N LEU A 121 -4.83 -1.22 2.03
CA LEU A 121 -5.46 -2.29 1.25
C LEU A 121 -6.56 -2.99 2.04
N ILE A 122 -7.74 -3.01 1.46
CA ILE A 122 -8.93 -3.69 1.99
C ILE A 122 -9.37 -4.77 1.00
N ASP A 123 -9.51 -6.02 1.46
CA ASP A 123 -10.11 -7.09 0.64
C ASP A 123 -11.59 -6.81 0.44
N CYS A 124 -12.04 -6.66 -0.81
CA CYS A 124 -13.41 -6.29 -1.16
C CYS A 124 -14.45 -7.22 -0.53
N LYS A 125 -14.19 -8.54 -0.52
CA LYS A 125 -15.12 -9.54 0.03
C LYS A 125 -15.26 -9.44 1.55
N ILE A 126 -14.19 -9.01 2.24
CA ILE A 126 -14.13 -8.98 3.71
C ILE A 126 -14.62 -7.63 4.26
N GLY A 127 -14.34 -6.54 3.53
CA GLY A 127 -14.64 -5.17 3.96
C GLY A 127 -13.72 -4.69 5.09
N ILE A 128 -14.07 -3.53 5.64
CA ILE A 128 -13.36 -2.88 6.77
C ILE A 128 -13.60 -3.69 8.06
N LYS A 129 -12.58 -3.72 8.92
CA LYS A 129 -12.59 -4.29 10.27
C LYS A 129 -11.99 -3.29 11.26
N ASP A 130 -12.19 -3.53 12.56
CA ASP A 130 -11.69 -2.65 13.62
C ASP A 130 -10.19 -2.37 13.48
N SER A 131 -9.38 -3.38 13.16
CA SER A 131 -7.96 -3.20 12.91
C SER A 131 -7.62 -2.30 11.70
N ASP A 132 -8.55 -2.12 10.76
CA ASP A 132 -8.39 -1.16 9.67
C ASP A 132 -8.70 0.26 10.16
N ILE A 133 -9.67 0.40 11.09
CA ILE A 133 -9.99 1.67 11.77
C ILE A 133 -8.78 2.15 12.57
N ASP A 134 -8.17 1.27 13.38
CA ASP A 134 -6.95 1.61 14.15
C ASP A 134 -5.85 2.18 13.25
N ILE A 135 -5.67 1.63 12.05
CA ILE A 135 -4.71 2.14 11.07
C ILE A 135 -5.13 3.49 10.48
N PHE A 136 -6.41 3.70 10.19
CA PHE A 136 -6.89 5.00 9.72
C PHE A 136 -6.70 6.08 10.79
N ASP A 137 -6.98 5.77 12.05
CA ASP A 137 -6.79 6.68 13.18
C ASP A 137 -5.31 7.03 13.38
N LEU A 138 -4.42 6.04 13.30
CA LEU A 138 -2.98 6.26 13.34
C LEU A 138 -2.52 7.20 12.21
N ILE A 139 -2.88 6.90 10.96
CA ILE A 139 -2.47 7.70 9.79
C ILE A 139 -3.01 9.13 9.91
N PHE A 140 -4.24 9.29 10.41
CA PHE A 140 -4.86 10.58 10.62
C PHE A 140 -4.17 11.38 11.74
N SER A 141 -3.83 10.73 12.86
CA SER A 141 -3.17 11.37 14.01
C SER A 141 -1.79 11.94 13.66
N ILE A 142 -1.04 11.27 12.79
CA ILE A 142 0.27 11.73 12.31
C ILE A 142 0.17 12.66 11.09
N ASN A 143 -1.05 13.06 10.70
CA ASN A 143 -1.33 13.94 9.57
C ASN A 143 -0.74 13.44 8.23
N ASN A 144 -0.73 12.13 7.99
CA ASN A 144 -0.26 11.54 6.74
C ASN A 144 -1.42 11.37 5.75
N ASN A 145 -1.18 11.65 4.48
CA ASN A 145 -2.19 11.49 3.43
C ASN A 145 -2.33 10.02 3.02
N PHE A 146 -3.55 9.56 2.76
CA PHE A 146 -3.77 8.17 2.38
C PHE A 146 -4.86 7.97 1.32
N CYS A 147 -4.80 6.80 0.68
CA CYS A 147 -5.81 6.26 -0.21
C CYS A 147 -6.25 4.88 0.28
N VAL A 148 -7.49 4.51 0.00
CA VAL A 148 -7.97 3.14 0.19
C VAL A 148 -7.87 2.38 -1.13
N VAL A 149 -7.32 1.17 -1.09
CA VAL A 149 -7.23 0.26 -2.24
C VAL A 149 -8.10 -0.95 -1.98
N LEU A 150 -9.30 -0.97 -2.58
CA LEU A 150 -10.20 -2.11 -2.51
C LEU A 150 -9.70 -3.20 -3.47
N THR A 151 -9.21 -4.30 -2.91
CA THR A 151 -8.55 -5.36 -3.66
C THR A 151 -9.48 -6.53 -3.98
N LYS A 152 -9.07 -7.38 -4.94
CA LYS A 152 -9.77 -8.63 -5.31
C LYS A 152 -11.22 -8.42 -5.74
N ILE A 153 -11.53 -7.29 -6.36
CA ILE A 153 -12.90 -6.99 -6.85
C ILE A 153 -13.41 -8.02 -7.86
N ASP A 154 -12.49 -8.77 -8.49
CA ASP A 154 -12.83 -9.90 -9.37
C ASP A 154 -13.55 -11.07 -8.68
N LYS A 155 -13.60 -11.06 -7.34
CA LYS A 155 -14.30 -12.07 -6.53
C LYS A 155 -15.65 -11.62 -6.02
N CYS A 156 -16.12 -10.44 -6.40
CA CYS A 156 -17.35 -9.83 -5.93
C CYS A 156 -18.23 -9.43 -7.10
N SER A 157 -19.55 -9.40 -6.89
CA SER A 157 -20.48 -8.84 -7.88
C SER A 157 -20.38 -7.31 -7.93
N GLU A 158 -20.80 -6.70 -9.03
CA GLU A 158 -20.77 -5.24 -9.19
C GLU A 158 -21.56 -4.51 -8.10
N ASN A 159 -22.77 -4.99 -7.78
CA ASN A 159 -23.60 -4.40 -6.72
C ASN A 159 -22.89 -4.48 -5.36
N PHE A 160 -22.21 -5.58 -5.07
CA PHE A 160 -21.46 -5.73 -3.84
C PHE A 160 -20.29 -4.73 -3.77
N ILE A 161 -19.55 -4.56 -4.87
CA ILE A 161 -18.43 -3.58 -4.97
C ILE A 161 -18.95 -2.17 -4.73
N ILE A 162 -20.07 -1.77 -5.37
CA ILE A 162 -20.69 -0.46 -5.21
C ILE A 162 -21.08 -0.22 -3.74
N ASN A 163 -21.69 -1.21 -3.09
CA ASN A 163 -22.08 -1.09 -1.69
C ASN A 163 -20.88 -0.97 -0.76
N GLN A 164 -19.80 -1.75 -1.01
CA GLN A 164 -18.55 -1.63 -0.25
C GLN A 164 -17.90 -0.25 -0.44
N GLU A 165 -17.86 0.25 -1.67
CA GLU A 165 -17.33 1.59 -1.94
C GLU A 165 -18.12 2.68 -1.23
N LYS A 166 -19.46 2.62 -1.25
CA LYS A 166 -20.32 3.57 -0.53
C LYS A 166 -20.08 3.54 0.98
N SER A 167 -19.99 2.35 1.57
CA SER A 167 -19.69 2.18 3.00
C SER A 167 -18.34 2.78 3.37
N ILE A 168 -17.30 2.52 2.56
CA ILE A 168 -15.97 3.10 2.77
C ILE A 168 -16.02 4.63 2.64
N ARG A 169 -16.67 5.18 1.62
CA ARG A 169 -16.81 6.65 1.45
C ARG A 169 -17.50 7.31 2.64
N SER A 170 -18.54 6.67 3.18
CA SER A 170 -19.24 7.17 4.38
C SER A 170 -18.29 7.23 5.58
N LEU A 171 -17.52 6.17 5.83
CA LEU A 171 -16.54 6.15 6.91
C LEU A 171 -15.42 7.20 6.69
N MET A 172 -14.92 7.33 5.46
CA MET A 172 -13.86 8.28 5.11
C MET A 172 -14.27 9.75 5.32
N SER A 173 -15.56 10.03 5.53
CA SER A 173 -16.01 11.37 5.92
C SER A 173 -15.38 11.86 7.23
N ASN A 174 -14.99 10.96 8.13
CA ASN A 174 -14.30 11.26 9.38
C ASN A 174 -12.82 11.64 9.16
N TYR A 175 -12.24 11.29 8.02
CA TYR A 175 -10.83 11.45 7.68
C TYR A 175 -10.59 12.41 6.50
N LYS A 176 -11.55 13.28 6.20
CA LYS A 176 -11.57 14.17 4.99
C LYS A 176 -10.27 14.93 4.75
N LYS A 177 -9.57 15.33 5.82
CA LYS A 177 -8.35 16.12 5.73
C LYS A 177 -7.21 15.36 5.06
N ASN A 178 -7.13 14.05 5.29
CA ASN A 178 -6.00 13.21 4.89
C ASN A 178 -6.38 12.14 3.86
N PHE A 179 -7.68 11.84 3.72
CA PHE A 179 -8.18 10.89 2.75
C PHE A 179 -8.25 11.52 1.35
N ASP A 180 -7.69 10.83 0.34
CA ASP A 180 -7.70 11.30 -1.06
C ASP A 180 -8.79 10.59 -1.88
N GLN A 181 -8.66 9.27 -2.08
CA GLN A 181 -9.57 8.51 -2.93
C GLN A 181 -9.57 7.00 -2.67
N ILE A 182 -10.53 6.32 -3.30
CA ILE A 182 -10.63 4.85 -3.33
C ILE A 182 -10.21 4.35 -4.71
N PHE A 183 -9.36 3.31 -4.73
CA PHE A 183 -9.02 2.56 -5.93
C PHE A 183 -9.71 1.19 -5.90
N LEU A 184 -10.43 0.85 -6.96
CA LEU A 184 -11.05 -0.46 -7.16
C LEU A 184 -10.11 -1.34 -7.98
N THR A 185 -9.56 -2.41 -7.38
CA THR A 185 -8.46 -3.14 -8.00
C THR A 185 -8.61 -4.66 -8.02
N SER A 186 -8.07 -5.26 -9.08
CA SER A 186 -7.79 -6.69 -9.18
C SER A 186 -6.42 -6.89 -9.84
N SER A 187 -5.44 -7.35 -9.09
CA SER A 187 -4.14 -7.74 -9.64
C SER A 187 -4.27 -8.93 -10.61
N LYS A 188 -5.22 -9.85 -10.36
CA LYS A 188 -5.48 -11.01 -11.23
C LYS A 188 -6.02 -10.61 -12.61
N LYS A 189 -6.92 -9.63 -12.66
CA LYS A 189 -7.55 -9.13 -13.90
C LYS A 189 -6.90 -7.84 -14.42
N ASN A 190 -5.83 -7.39 -13.78
CA ASN A 190 -5.14 -6.12 -14.08
C ASN A 190 -6.07 -4.89 -14.10
N LYS A 191 -7.18 -4.92 -13.32
CA LYS A 191 -8.15 -3.82 -13.22
C LYS A 191 -7.69 -2.82 -12.17
N GLY A 192 -7.77 -1.50 -12.46
CA GLY A 192 -7.39 -0.40 -11.55
C GLY A 192 -5.88 -0.24 -11.33
N ILE A 193 -5.03 -1.10 -11.93
CA ILE A 193 -3.57 -1.03 -11.76
C ILE A 193 -2.98 0.21 -12.46
N LEU A 194 -3.50 0.53 -13.64
CA LEU A 194 -3.06 1.73 -14.37
C LEU A 194 -3.33 3.02 -13.58
N ASP A 195 -4.43 3.11 -12.85
CA ASP A 195 -4.78 4.29 -12.06
C ASP A 195 -3.86 4.43 -10.83
N LEU A 196 -3.50 3.29 -10.20
CA LEU A 196 -2.45 3.28 -9.19
C LEU A 196 -1.10 3.72 -9.76
N GLN A 197 -0.73 3.25 -10.94
CA GLN A 197 0.51 3.68 -11.60
C GLN A 197 0.52 5.18 -11.88
N LYS A 198 -0.59 5.76 -12.37
CA LYS A 198 -0.70 7.21 -12.63
C LYS A 198 -0.49 8.05 -11.38
N ILE A 199 -1.14 7.70 -10.26
CA ILE A 199 -0.98 8.46 -9.02
C ILE A 199 0.43 8.34 -8.45
N ILE A 200 1.02 7.14 -8.46
CA ILE A 200 2.39 6.92 -7.99
C ILE A 200 3.40 7.70 -8.85
N TYR A 201 3.24 7.68 -10.16
CA TYR A 201 4.06 8.48 -11.07
C TYR A 201 3.96 9.98 -10.75
N LYS A 202 2.74 10.50 -10.53
CA LYS A 202 2.51 11.90 -10.13
C LYS A 202 3.20 12.24 -8.80
N LEU A 203 3.19 11.32 -7.83
CA LEU A 203 3.85 11.52 -6.54
C LEU A 203 5.38 11.51 -6.67
N SER A 204 5.95 10.76 -7.62
CA SER A 204 7.39 10.72 -7.86
C SER A 204 7.96 12.00 -8.47
N THR A 205 7.12 12.86 -9.05
CA THR A 205 7.54 14.10 -9.73
C THR A 205 7.24 15.37 -8.91
N LYS A 206 6.54 15.27 -7.77
CA LYS A 206 6.14 16.45 -6.95
C LYS A 206 7.29 17.14 -6.22
N ASN A 207 8.46 16.55 -6.12
CA ASN A 207 9.62 17.12 -5.41
C ASN A 207 10.65 17.73 -6.36
N GLU A 208 10.32 17.99 -7.61
CA GLU A 208 11.20 18.68 -8.58
C GLU A 208 10.98 20.20 -8.62
N ILE A 209 10.41 20.79 -7.53
CA ILE A 209 10.25 22.26 -7.37
C ILE A 209 11.07 22.73 -6.19
#